data_d230b367deafc5a3d00063d5fefebebc
#
_entry.id   d230b367deafc5a3d00063d5fefebebc
#
_cell.length_a   1.000
_cell.length_b   1.000
_cell.length_c   1.000
_cell.angle_alpha   90.00
_cell.angle_beta   90.00
_cell.angle_gamma   90.00
#
_symmetry.space_group_name_H-M   'P 1'
#
loop_
_entity.id
_entity.type
_entity.pdbx_description
1 polymer ?
#
loop_
_entity_poly.entity_id
_entity_poly.type
_entity_poly.pdbx_seq_one_letter_code
_entity_poly.pdbx_strand_id
1 'polypeptide(L)'
;MLRRLVLIALALISVFAIACSGGGDIEPADSYDSLAAALESAGMNIDELSENKFLFSGLFSVPGVELTASGQMILACEFATLEEADEQAALVSPDGYGIGLKYINWSNDPQYFQNGKMIVIYDGSRSLVSETLFTAMGERFAGEAPGGA
;
A
#
# COMPACT_ATOMS: atom_id res chain seq x y z
N MET A 1 -36.64 59.16 20.49
CA MET A 1 -37.21 58.11 19.63
C MET A 1 -36.16 57.05 19.42
N LEU A 2 -36.25 55.95 20.18
CA LEU A 2 -35.21 54.92 20.28
C LEU A 2 -35.63 53.71 19.47
N ARG A 3 -34.98 53.48 18.33
CA ARG A 3 -35.19 52.27 17.53
C ARG A 3 -34.27 51.17 18.08
N ARG A 4 -34.84 50.22 18.73
CA ARG A 4 -34.16 48.98 19.18
C ARG A 4 -34.06 48.03 17.98
N LEU A 5 -32.86 47.81 17.51
CA LEU A 5 -32.52 46.73 16.58
C LEU A 5 -32.34 45.44 17.41
N VAL A 6 -33.25 44.49 17.16
CA VAL A 6 -33.13 43.14 17.70
C VAL A 6 -32.31 42.32 16.70
N LEU A 7 -31.07 42.00 17.05
CA LEU A 7 -30.23 41.06 16.31
C LEU A 7 -30.61 39.63 16.72
N ILE A 8 -31.27 38.94 15.80
CA ILE A 8 -31.51 37.47 15.96
C ILE A 8 -30.26 36.76 15.47
N ALA A 9 -29.49 36.24 16.42
CA ALA A 9 -28.38 35.33 16.14
C ALA A 9 -28.95 33.96 15.79
N LEU A 10 -28.91 33.58 14.52
CA LEU A 10 -29.25 32.24 14.07
C LEU A 10 -28.04 31.35 14.31
N ALA A 11 -28.09 30.57 15.39
CA ALA A 11 -27.11 29.52 15.66
C ALA A 11 -27.35 28.34 14.71
N LEU A 12 -26.52 28.23 13.67
CA LEU A 12 -26.43 27.04 12.81
C LEU A 12 -25.76 25.93 13.62
N ILE A 13 -26.56 25.04 14.15
CA ILE A 13 -26.09 23.78 14.73
C ILE A 13 -25.79 22.85 13.55
N SER A 14 -24.50 22.77 13.16
CA SER A 14 -24.02 21.75 12.24
C SER A 14 -24.03 20.41 12.96
N VAL A 15 -25.04 19.60 12.69
CA VAL A 15 -25.07 18.21 13.12
C VAL A 15 -24.07 17.45 12.25
N PHE A 16 -22.87 17.21 12.77
CA PHE A 16 -21.95 16.21 12.21
C PHE A 16 -22.58 14.83 12.42
N ALA A 17 -23.18 14.31 11.37
CA ALA A 17 -23.52 12.91 11.29
C ALA A 17 -22.20 12.10 11.22
N ILE A 18 -21.74 11.57 12.35
CA ILE A 18 -20.69 10.55 12.38
C ILE A 18 -21.33 9.30 11.83
N ALA A 19 -21.19 9.08 10.52
CA ALA A 19 -21.46 7.79 9.92
C ALA A 19 -20.33 6.83 10.37
N CYS A 20 -20.56 6.05 11.41
CA CYS A 20 -19.79 4.85 11.70
C CYS A 20 -20.10 3.83 10.62
N SER A 21 -19.42 3.89 9.47
CA SER A 21 -19.21 2.74 8.62
C SER A 21 -17.88 2.12 9.05
N GLY A 22 -17.93 0.90 9.56
CA GLY A 22 -16.76 0.15 10.04
C GLY A 22 -15.92 -0.40 8.88
N GLY A 23 -15.32 0.49 8.14
CA GLY A 23 -14.21 0.29 7.22
C GLY A 23 -13.47 1.61 7.24
N GLY A 24 -12.30 1.65 7.88
CA GLY A 24 -11.45 2.84 7.84
C GLY A 24 -11.13 3.17 6.39
N ASP A 25 -11.21 4.45 6.02
CA ASP A 25 -10.72 4.90 4.72
C ASP A 25 -9.23 4.55 4.63
N ILE A 26 -8.87 3.74 3.62
CA ILE A 26 -7.48 3.36 3.37
C ILE A 26 -6.83 4.52 2.64
N GLU A 27 -5.90 5.19 3.32
CA GLU A 27 -5.11 6.28 2.73
C GLU A 27 -4.05 5.74 1.77
N PRO A 28 -3.68 6.49 0.72
CA PRO A 28 -2.59 6.11 -0.17
C PRO A 28 -1.27 5.92 0.57
N ALA A 29 -0.56 4.84 0.26
CA ALA A 29 0.69 4.46 0.91
C ALA A 29 1.88 4.77 -0.01
N ASP A 30 2.76 5.69 0.41
CA ASP A 30 3.99 6.11 -0.28
C ASP A 30 5.26 5.94 0.56
N SER A 31 5.12 5.34 1.75
CA SER A 31 6.18 5.06 2.71
C SER A 31 5.85 3.80 3.52
N TYR A 32 6.85 3.23 4.21
CA TYR A 32 6.65 2.07 5.08
C TYR A 32 5.58 2.32 6.16
N ASP A 33 5.61 3.48 6.80
CA ASP A 33 4.67 3.82 7.87
C ASP A 33 3.24 3.93 7.33
N SER A 34 3.05 4.57 6.16
CA SER A 34 1.72 4.68 5.54
C SER A 34 1.22 3.35 5.02
N LEU A 35 2.09 2.46 4.53
CA LEU A 35 1.73 1.11 4.14
C LEU A 35 1.26 0.28 5.34
N ALA A 36 2.01 0.31 6.45
CA ALA A 36 1.63 -0.38 7.67
C ALA A 36 0.27 0.12 8.18
N ALA A 37 0.06 1.44 8.23
CA ALA A 37 -1.20 2.05 8.64
C ALA A 37 -2.38 1.64 7.73
N ALA A 38 -2.17 1.55 6.41
CA ALA A 38 -3.19 1.11 5.46
C ALA A 38 -3.60 -0.35 5.72
N LEU A 39 -2.64 -1.24 5.95
CA LEU A 39 -2.87 -2.64 6.26
C LEU A 39 -3.60 -2.82 7.61
N GLU A 40 -3.20 -2.06 8.65
CA GLU A 40 -3.87 -2.05 9.95
C GLU A 40 -5.31 -1.53 9.84
N SER A 41 -5.54 -0.47 9.05
CA SER A 41 -6.89 0.09 8.79
C SER A 41 -7.81 -0.91 8.11
N ALA A 42 -7.26 -1.83 7.31
CA ALA A 42 -7.98 -2.95 6.73
C ALA A 42 -8.20 -4.14 7.72
N GLY A 43 -7.80 -3.98 8.98
CA GLY A 43 -7.99 -4.98 10.04
C GLY A 43 -6.92 -6.08 10.05
N MET A 44 -5.76 -5.86 9.44
CA MET A 44 -4.63 -6.79 9.51
C MET A 44 -3.76 -6.50 10.72
N ASN A 45 -3.25 -7.57 11.34
CA ASN A 45 -2.21 -7.45 12.35
C ASN A 45 -0.85 -7.38 11.67
N ILE A 46 -0.07 -6.35 11.99
CA ILE A 46 1.30 -6.22 11.53
C ILE A 46 2.20 -6.80 12.62
N ASP A 47 2.84 -7.94 12.32
CA ASP A 47 3.59 -8.68 13.34
C ASP A 47 5.05 -8.26 13.47
N GLU A 48 5.70 -7.77 12.44
CA GLU A 48 7.05 -7.21 12.55
C GLU A 48 7.54 -6.64 11.22
N LEU A 49 8.21 -5.49 11.33
CA LEU A 49 9.05 -4.95 10.26
C LEU A 49 10.45 -5.51 10.47
N SER A 50 10.84 -6.52 9.71
CA SER A 50 12.23 -6.96 9.70
C SER A 50 12.91 -6.49 8.40
N GLU A 51 14.07 -5.85 8.54
CA GLU A 51 14.95 -5.68 7.36
C GLU A 51 15.41 -7.06 6.92
N ASN A 52 14.76 -7.61 5.88
CA ASN A 52 15.14 -8.93 5.37
C ASN A 52 16.40 -8.82 4.51
N LYS A 53 17.53 -9.13 5.15
CA LYS A 53 18.85 -9.05 4.51
C LYS A 53 19.16 -10.25 3.62
N PHE A 54 18.34 -11.32 3.63
CA PHE A 54 18.77 -12.59 3.05
C PHE A 54 17.91 -13.11 1.89
N LEU A 55 16.57 -13.08 1.98
CA LEU A 55 15.72 -13.68 0.96
C LEU A 55 15.58 -12.83 -0.30
N PHE A 56 15.52 -11.50 -0.13
CA PHE A 56 15.28 -10.57 -1.23
C PHE A 56 16.36 -9.51 -1.41
N SER A 57 17.54 -9.71 -0.79
CA SER A 57 18.66 -8.79 -0.97
C SER A 57 19.10 -8.74 -2.43
N GLY A 58 19.17 -7.53 -2.96
CA GLY A 58 19.64 -7.31 -4.33
C GLY A 58 18.60 -7.62 -5.41
N LEU A 59 17.29 -7.65 -5.09
CA LEU A 59 16.25 -7.62 -6.12
C LEU A 59 16.27 -6.28 -6.84
N PHE A 60 16.26 -5.21 -6.07
CA PHE A 60 16.35 -3.82 -6.53
C PHE A 60 17.64 -3.16 -6.04
N SER A 61 17.86 -1.91 -6.41
CA SER A 61 19.01 -1.08 -6.01
C SER A 61 19.00 -0.74 -4.51
N VAL A 62 17.84 -0.81 -3.85
CA VAL A 62 17.67 -0.58 -2.43
C VAL A 62 17.32 -1.87 -1.68
N PRO A 63 17.62 -1.97 -0.38
CA PRO A 63 17.16 -3.10 0.42
C PRO A 63 15.64 -3.06 0.59
N GLY A 64 15.01 -4.23 0.58
CA GLY A 64 13.60 -4.37 0.93
C GLY A 64 13.39 -4.57 2.42
N VAL A 65 12.28 -4.06 2.92
CA VAL A 65 11.76 -4.32 4.26
C VAL A 65 10.61 -5.31 4.15
N GLU A 66 10.68 -6.37 4.94
CA GLU A 66 9.63 -7.37 5.02
C GLU A 66 8.61 -6.97 6.08
N LEU A 67 7.36 -6.86 5.66
CA LEU A 67 6.22 -6.75 6.55
C LEU A 67 5.49 -8.08 6.59
N THR A 68 5.12 -8.52 7.78
CA THR A 68 4.17 -9.63 7.93
C THR A 68 2.81 -9.08 8.34
N ALA A 69 1.84 -9.17 7.43
CA ALA A 69 0.46 -8.74 7.66
C ALA A 69 -0.45 -9.95 7.80
N SER A 70 -0.93 -10.22 9.01
CA SER A 70 -1.77 -11.39 9.32
C SER A 70 -1.19 -12.71 8.79
N GLY A 71 0.11 -12.91 8.97
CA GLY A 71 0.85 -14.10 8.53
C GLY A 71 1.15 -14.14 7.02
N GLN A 72 0.93 -13.06 6.30
CA GLN A 72 1.28 -12.91 4.88
C GLN A 72 2.49 -11.99 4.74
N MET A 73 3.49 -12.45 3.98
CA MET A 73 4.69 -11.68 3.73
C MET A 73 4.48 -10.65 2.62
N ILE A 74 4.86 -9.43 2.88
CA ILE A 74 4.87 -8.31 1.93
C ILE A 74 6.28 -7.74 1.93
N LEU A 75 6.88 -7.56 0.78
CA LEU A 75 8.16 -6.88 0.63
C LEU A 75 7.94 -5.46 0.15
N ALA A 76 8.48 -4.48 0.85
CA ALA A 76 8.41 -3.07 0.48
C ALA A 76 9.81 -2.50 0.27
N CYS A 77 10.00 -1.76 -0.82
CA CYS A 77 11.25 -1.08 -1.19
C CYS A 77 10.96 0.41 -1.36
N GLU A 78 11.60 1.24 -0.56
CA GLU A 78 11.47 2.70 -0.66
C GLU A 78 12.75 3.27 -1.28
N PHE A 79 12.58 4.01 -2.39
CA PHE A 79 13.68 4.61 -3.17
C PHE A 79 13.89 6.07 -2.76
N ALA A 80 15.04 6.64 -3.10
CA ALA A 80 15.33 8.03 -2.79
C ALA A 80 14.46 8.99 -3.63
N THR A 81 14.17 8.61 -4.89
CA THR A 81 13.40 9.41 -5.84
C THR A 81 12.37 8.57 -6.59
N LEU A 82 11.35 9.24 -7.15
CA LEU A 82 10.39 8.63 -8.06
C LEU A 82 11.07 8.08 -9.31
N GLU A 83 12.04 8.82 -9.88
CA GLU A 83 12.78 8.40 -11.07
C GLU A 83 13.51 7.08 -10.84
N GLU A 84 14.16 6.92 -9.69
CA GLU A 84 14.82 5.66 -9.32
C GLU A 84 13.80 4.53 -9.18
N ALA A 85 12.65 4.77 -8.56
CA ALA A 85 11.58 3.77 -8.46
C ALA A 85 11.07 3.35 -9.84
N ASP A 86 10.85 4.30 -10.76
CA ASP A 86 10.40 4.04 -12.13
C ASP A 86 11.43 3.21 -12.92
N GLU A 87 12.73 3.53 -12.79
CA GLU A 87 13.79 2.76 -13.41
C GLU A 87 13.82 1.31 -12.89
N GLN A 88 13.62 1.12 -11.59
CA GLN A 88 13.60 -0.22 -10.99
C GLN A 88 12.32 -0.99 -11.34
N ALA A 89 11.18 -0.33 -11.40
CA ALA A 89 9.93 -0.94 -11.84
C ALA A 89 10.01 -1.43 -13.30
N ALA A 90 10.71 -0.68 -14.17
CA ALA A 90 10.92 -1.06 -15.56
C ALA A 90 11.76 -2.34 -15.75
N LEU A 91 12.48 -2.79 -14.71
CA LEU A 91 13.23 -4.05 -14.73
C LEU A 91 12.34 -5.27 -14.50
N VAL A 92 11.13 -5.09 -13.97
CA VAL A 92 10.23 -6.19 -13.65
C VAL A 92 9.56 -6.69 -14.92
N SER A 93 9.60 -8.01 -15.16
CA SER A 93 8.87 -8.60 -16.28
C SER A 93 7.35 -8.50 -16.06
N PRO A 94 6.54 -8.42 -17.14
CA PRO A 94 5.09 -8.27 -17.01
C PRO A 94 4.42 -9.38 -16.19
N ASP A 95 4.95 -10.59 -16.22
CA ASP A 95 4.49 -11.73 -15.43
C ASP A 95 4.98 -11.72 -13.96
N GLY A 96 5.91 -10.81 -13.60
CA GLY A 96 6.47 -10.66 -12.28
C GLY A 96 7.56 -11.67 -11.89
N TYR A 97 7.89 -12.64 -12.76
CA TYR A 97 8.89 -13.66 -12.43
C TYR A 97 10.33 -13.23 -12.72
N GLY A 98 10.55 -12.14 -13.44
CA GLY A 98 11.86 -11.58 -13.77
C GLY A 98 12.06 -10.18 -13.21
N ILE A 99 13.27 -9.90 -12.70
CA ILE A 99 13.75 -8.54 -12.40
C ILE A 99 15.14 -8.38 -13.03
N GLY A 100 15.22 -7.58 -14.10
CA GLY A 100 16.41 -7.47 -14.90
C GLY A 100 16.81 -8.81 -15.51
N LEU A 101 18.00 -9.30 -15.16
CA LEU A 101 18.50 -10.61 -15.61
C LEU A 101 18.23 -11.76 -14.61
N LYS A 102 17.56 -11.48 -13.52
CA LYS A 102 17.27 -12.46 -12.48
C LYS A 102 15.88 -13.06 -12.69
N TYR A 103 15.80 -14.38 -12.60
CA TYR A 103 14.53 -15.10 -12.47
C TYR A 103 14.30 -15.43 -11.01
N ILE A 104 13.10 -15.15 -10.50
CA ILE A 104 12.75 -15.37 -9.11
C ILE A 104 11.71 -16.48 -9.05
N ASN A 105 11.98 -17.46 -8.21
CA ASN A 105 11.05 -18.56 -7.98
C ASN A 105 10.12 -18.21 -6.82
N TRP A 106 9.01 -17.52 -7.15
CA TRP A 106 7.96 -17.18 -6.19
C TRP A 106 7.18 -18.42 -5.77
N SER A 107 6.58 -18.38 -4.58
CA SER A 107 5.72 -19.48 -4.09
C SER A 107 4.32 -19.41 -4.66
N ASN A 108 3.87 -18.21 -5.02
CA ASN A 108 2.59 -17.92 -5.67
C ASN A 108 2.82 -16.96 -6.85
N ASP A 109 1.75 -16.50 -7.46
CA ASP A 109 1.84 -15.47 -8.51
C ASP A 109 2.15 -14.10 -7.88
N PRO A 110 3.33 -13.54 -8.14
CA PRO A 110 3.74 -12.29 -7.51
C PRO A 110 2.93 -11.12 -8.05
N GLN A 111 2.66 -10.16 -7.18
CA GLN A 111 1.94 -8.93 -7.50
C GLN A 111 2.82 -7.75 -7.14
N TYR A 112 3.02 -6.84 -8.09
CA TYR A 112 3.88 -5.67 -7.92
C TYR A 112 3.05 -4.40 -8.00
N PHE A 113 3.17 -3.57 -6.97
CA PHE A 113 2.50 -2.29 -6.85
C PHE A 113 3.54 -1.18 -6.72
N GLN A 114 3.23 -0.01 -7.26
CA GLN A 114 4.05 1.18 -7.09
C GLN A 114 3.17 2.36 -6.72
N ASN A 115 3.57 3.10 -5.70
CA ASN A 115 3.01 4.41 -5.40
C ASN A 115 4.14 5.38 -5.01
N GLY A 116 4.28 6.45 -5.80
CA GLY A 116 5.40 7.37 -5.65
C GLY A 116 6.73 6.63 -5.75
N LYS A 117 7.57 6.81 -4.74
CA LYS A 117 8.91 6.20 -4.67
C LYS A 117 8.96 4.86 -3.94
N MET A 118 7.83 4.21 -3.73
CA MET A 118 7.76 2.90 -3.09
C MET A 118 7.26 1.83 -4.06
N ILE A 119 7.95 0.69 -4.09
CA ILE A 119 7.53 -0.54 -4.76
C ILE A 119 7.22 -1.58 -3.69
N VAL A 120 6.06 -2.22 -3.82
CA VAL A 120 5.62 -3.31 -2.94
C VAL A 120 5.43 -4.57 -3.75
N ILE A 121 5.95 -5.69 -3.22
CA ILE A 121 5.78 -7.02 -3.80
C ILE A 121 5.00 -7.88 -2.81
N TYR A 122 3.96 -8.53 -3.32
CA TYR A 122 3.18 -9.49 -2.58
C TYR A 122 3.18 -10.85 -3.29
N ASP A 123 3.79 -11.85 -2.65
CA ASP A 123 3.81 -13.25 -3.10
C ASP A 123 2.85 -14.08 -2.25
N GLY A 124 1.56 -13.79 -2.39
CA GLY A 124 0.54 -14.48 -1.61
C GLY A 124 -0.79 -14.56 -2.33
N SER A 125 -1.68 -15.42 -1.82
CA SER A 125 -2.99 -15.72 -2.42
C SER A 125 -4.17 -15.12 -1.66
N ARG A 126 -3.93 -14.29 -0.63
CA ARG A 126 -4.99 -13.73 0.20
C ARG A 126 -5.62 -12.51 -0.46
N SER A 127 -6.89 -12.59 -0.87
CA SER A 127 -7.58 -11.49 -1.55
C SER A 127 -7.62 -10.20 -0.74
N LEU A 128 -7.83 -10.28 0.58
CA LEU A 128 -7.85 -9.10 1.44
C LEU A 128 -6.56 -8.30 1.36
N VAL A 129 -5.39 -8.96 1.32
CA VAL A 129 -4.10 -8.28 1.18
C VAL A 129 -3.99 -7.61 -0.20
N SER A 130 -4.31 -8.35 -1.27
CA SER A 130 -4.28 -7.81 -2.64
C SER A 130 -5.21 -6.62 -2.82
N GLU A 131 -6.44 -6.68 -2.29
CA GLU A 131 -7.42 -5.61 -2.36
C GLU A 131 -6.98 -4.37 -1.56
N THR A 132 -6.38 -4.59 -0.39
CA THR A 132 -5.83 -3.49 0.42
C THR A 132 -4.66 -2.82 -0.29
N LEU A 133 -3.73 -3.61 -0.85
CA LEU A 133 -2.60 -3.08 -1.62
C LEU A 133 -3.10 -2.33 -2.86
N PHE A 134 -4.09 -2.85 -3.58
CA PHE A 134 -4.71 -2.15 -4.69
C PHE A 134 -5.30 -0.80 -4.27
N THR A 135 -5.98 -0.75 -3.13
CA THR A 135 -6.59 0.49 -2.61
C THR A 135 -5.53 1.50 -2.17
N ALA A 136 -4.48 1.04 -1.47
CA ALA A 136 -3.44 1.91 -0.91
C ALA A 136 -2.37 2.33 -1.92
N MET A 137 -2.06 1.47 -2.88
CA MET A 137 -0.94 1.65 -3.82
C MET A 137 -1.38 1.96 -5.25
N GLY A 138 -2.64 1.67 -5.59
CA GLY A 138 -3.15 1.75 -6.95
C GLY A 138 -3.04 0.43 -7.71
N GLU A 139 -3.18 0.49 -9.03
CA GLU A 139 -3.10 -0.70 -9.88
C GLU A 139 -1.70 -1.33 -9.82
N ARG A 140 -1.67 -2.66 -9.85
CA ARG A 140 -0.38 -3.37 -10.02
C ARG A 140 0.17 -3.12 -11.41
N PHE A 141 1.47 -2.99 -11.50
CA PHE A 141 2.16 -2.79 -12.76
C PHE A 141 2.76 -4.08 -13.35
N ALA A 142 2.88 -5.15 -12.55
CA ALA A 142 3.35 -6.46 -12.99
C ALA A 142 2.77 -7.58 -12.09
N GLY A 143 2.81 -8.81 -12.61
CA GLY A 143 2.24 -9.99 -11.97
C GLY A 143 0.77 -10.22 -12.33
N GLU A 144 0.26 -11.44 -12.07
CA GLU A 144 -1.12 -11.80 -12.40
C GLU A 144 -2.12 -11.43 -11.30
N ALA A 145 -3.40 -11.24 -11.69
CA ALA A 145 -4.49 -11.12 -10.73
C ALA A 145 -4.71 -12.46 -10.04
N PRO A 146 -4.94 -12.50 -8.72
CA PRO A 146 -5.44 -13.70 -8.10
C PRO A 146 -6.77 -14.09 -8.78
N GLY A 147 -6.76 -15.20 -9.52
CA GLY A 147 -7.95 -15.78 -10.11
C GLY A 147 -8.31 -15.38 -11.54
N GLY A 148 -7.36 -14.89 -12.33
CA GLY A 148 -7.53 -14.76 -13.79
C GLY A 148 -7.40 -16.12 -14.49
N ALA A 149 -8.46 -16.91 -14.53
CA ALA A 149 -8.66 -18.03 -15.42
C ALA A 149 -10.09 -17.94 -15.97
#